data_2dc03212c432192648f45f076695d61e
#
_entry.id   2dc03212c432192648f45f076695d61e
#
_cell.length_a   1.000
_cell.length_b   1.000
_cell.length_c   1.000
_cell.angle_alpha   90.00
_cell.angle_beta   90.00
_cell.angle_gamma   90.00
#
_symmetry.space_group_name_H-M   'P 1'
#
loop_
_entity.id
_entity.type
_entity.pdbx_description
1 polymer ?
#
loop_
_entity_poly.entity_id
_entity_poly.type
_entity_poly.pdbx_seq_one_letter_code
_entity_poly.pdbx_strand_id
1 'polypeptide(L)'
;MMSAASTAPVASTSALPGSRFVPIERFGAVMGLATLAHAWLLAHAQYHAPWLIGALLAALALLLFVALGLRTLWQWWRMPLRVRAEWAHPQSKPLVGTLWISLLLLPLLLAPANMLAARVLWGIGALGALAWAWHTLGSWLRGRHRLASINAAWLIPVVGVLDIPLALPALRWVPALTPLAAFALLFGALFTPLVSTLIFARMALGRALPPAQLAALLILAAPPAVASSVLRLVFPALPMLALGVLLLAVFLLVLLLPQFARDSRAHDFEAAWWTLSFPLAATTVAAQLNTPWGGFAGLCLALLLLALTSAVVAVLLLGSLRLFWRGSRAR
;
A
#
# COMPACT_ATOMS: atom_id res chain seq x y z
N MET A 1 -44.30 -8.33 -20.58
CA MET A 1 -44.21 -7.33 -19.48
C MET A 1 -42.98 -7.67 -18.65
N MET A 2 -41.81 -7.09 -18.98
CA MET A 2 -40.57 -7.23 -18.22
C MET A 2 -40.42 -5.99 -17.36
N SER A 3 -40.51 -6.17 -16.03
CA SER A 3 -40.33 -5.15 -15.02
C SER A 3 -38.89 -4.62 -15.06
N ALA A 4 -38.76 -3.34 -15.36
CA ALA A 4 -37.49 -2.60 -15.25
C ALA A 4 -37.11 -2.48 -13.77
N ALA A 5 -36.18 -3.27 -13.31
CA ALA A 5 -35.56 -3.09 -12.01
C ALA A 5 -34.72 -1.79 -12.02
N SER A 6 -35.22 -0.78 -11.34
CA SER A 6 -34.58 0.49 -11.05
C SER A 6 -33.19 0.27 -10.45
N THR A 7 -32.15 0.56 -11.22
CA THR A 7 -30.78 0.65 -10.72
C THR A 7 -30.61 1.99 -10.00
N ALA A 8 -30.93 2.04 -8.71
CA ALA A 8 -30.53 3.15 -7.89
C ALA A 8 -28.99 3.30 -7.93
N PRO A 9 -28.45 4.51 -8.10
CA PRO A 9 -27.02 4.74 -8.04
C PRO A 9 -26.53 4.34 -6.64
N VAL A 10 -25.51 3.49 -6.59
CA VAL A 10 -24.81 3.15 -5.34
C VAL A 10 -24.22 4.45 -4.82
N ALA A 11 -24.91 5.06 -3.85
CA ALA A 11 -24.40 6.19 -3.13
C ALA A 11 -23.02 5.80 -2.59
N SER A 12 -22.02 6.60 -2.91
CA SER A 12 -20.71 6.56 -2.27
C SER A 12 -20.95 6.49 -0.76
N THR A 13 -20.39 5.50 -0.07
CA THR A 13 -20.45 5.35 1.38
C THR A 13 -19.75 6.47 2.13
N SER A 14 -19.41 7.55 1.43
CA SER A 14 -18.92 8.80 1.98
C SER A 14 -20.09 9.63 2.46
N ALA A 15 -20.23 9.68 3.77
CA ALA A 15 -20.95 10.68 4.54
C ALA A 15 -22.49 10.56 4.60
N LEU A 16 -22.95 9.77 5.54
CA LEU A 16 -24.12 10.23 6.30
C LEU A 16 -23.64 11.39 7.20
N PRO A 17 -24.32 12.58 7.17
CA PRO A 17 -23.96 13.72 8.01
C PRO A 17 -24.00 13.28 9.48
N GLY A 18 -22.90 13.42 10.20
CA GLY A 18 -22.79 13.11 11.64
C GLY A 18 -22.05 11.82 12.01
N SER A 19 -21.60 10.96 11.09
CA SER A 19 -20.90 9.75 11.47
C SER A 19 -19.41 10.00 11.72
N ARG A 20 -19.01 9.84 12.98
CA ARG A 20 -17.58 9.83 13.42
C ARG A 20 -16.83 8.56 12.96
N PHE A 21 -17.28 7.88 11.88
CA PHE A 21 -16.67 6.65 11.38
C PHE A 21 -15.44 6.97 10.53
N VAL A 22 -14.33 6.32 10.82
CA VAL A 22 -13.07 6.43 10.07
C VAL A 22 -12.86 5.13 9.31
N PRO A 23 -12.86 5.16 7.96
CA PRO A 23 -12.67 3.98 7.14
C PRO A 23 -11.29 3.35 7.32
N ILE A 24 -11.21 2.01 7.20
CA ILE A 24 -9.97 1.24 7.34
C ILE A 24 -8.93 1.61 6.28
N GLU A 25 -9.34 2.04 5.10
CA GLU A 25 -8.47 2.49 4.00
C GLU A 25 -7.49 3.60 4.40
N ARG A 26 -7.78 4.34 5.50
CA ARG A 26 -6.90 5.39 6.03
C ARG A 26 -5.52 4.87 6.45
N PHE A 27 -5.39 3.58 6.75
CA PHE A 27 -4.07 2.95 6.98
C PHE A 27 -3.17 2.99 5.74
N GLY A 28 -3.71 3.21 4.53
CA GLY A 28 -2.91 3.48 3.33
C GLY A 28 -1.96 4.67 3.48
N ALA A 29 -2.35 5.71 4.26
CA ALA A 29 -1.45 6.82 4.56
C ALA A 29 -0.27 6.40 5.46
N VAL A 30 -0.50 5.49 6.42
CA VAL A 30 0.57 4.94 7.26
C VAL A 30 1.56 4.14 6.41
N MET A 31 1.06 3.30 5.49
CA MET A 31 1.90 2.52 4.58
C MET A 31 2.82 3.44 3.76
N GLY A 32 2.25 4.47 3.13
CA GLY A 32 3.01 5.42 2.31
C GLY A 32 4.05 6.20 3.11
N LEU A 33 3.66 6.72 4.28
CA LEU A 33 4.55 7.46 5.16
C LEU A 33 5.67 6.58 5.72
N ALA A 34 5.35 5.37 6.20
CA ALA A 34 6.34 4.44 6.74
C ALA A 34 7.36 4.02 5.68
N THR A 35 6.90 3.72 4.46
CA THR A 35 7.80 3.33 3.37
C THR A 35 8.66 4.51 2.89
N LEU A 36 8.10 5.73 2.81
CA LEU A 36 8.89 6.91 2.46
C LEU A 36 9.89 7.26 3.57
N ALA A 37 9.51 7.12 4.85
CA ALA A 37 10.44 7.28 5.96
C ALA A 37 11.63 6.32 5.84
N HIS A 38 11.36 5.04 5.54
CA HIS A 38 12.38 4.04 5.30
C HIS A 38 13.27 4.40 4.10
N ALA A 39 12.68 4.90 3.00
CA ALA A 39 13.44 5.37 1.84
C ALA A 39 14.42 6.52 2.19
N TRP A 40 13.98 7.50 3.01
CA TRP A 40 14.86 8.58 3.47
C TRP A 40 15.96 8.10 4.42
N LEU A 41 15.68 7.12 5.30
CA LEU A 41 16.70 6.51 6.16
C LEU A 41 17.72 5.70 5.35
N LEU A 42 17.28 4.99 4.31
CA LEU A 42 18.19 4.34 3.35
C LEU A 42 19.03 5.36 2.58
N ALA A 43 18.43 6.47 2.12
CA ALA A 43 19.14 7.54 1.44
C ALA A 43 20.19 8.20 2.38
N HIS A 44 19.90 8.34 3.67
CA HIS A 44 20.88 8.76 4.65
C HIS A 44 22.05 7.79 4.74
N ALA A 45 21.78 6.50 4.84
CA ALA A 45 22.81 5.47 4.97
C ALA A 45 23.67 5.33 3.71
N GLN A 46 23.10 5.53 2.51
CA GLN A 46 23.78 5.31 1.24
C GLN A 46 24.40 6.59 0.63
N TYR A 47 23.74 7.74 0.82
CA TYR A 47 24.06 9.01 0.13
C TYR A 47 24.24 10.19 1.09
N HIS A 48 24.29 9.96 2.40
CA HIS A 48 24.39 11.01 3.43
C HIS A 48 23.27 12.06 3.37
N ALA A 49 22.06 11.67 2.88
CA ALA A 49 20.89 12.55 2.90
C ALA A 49 20.50 12.94 4.33
N PRO A 50 19.78 14.04 4.55
CA PRO A 50 19.40 14.50 5.89
C PRO A 50 18.53 13.43 6.62
N TRP A 51 19.08 12.84 7.69
CA TRP A 51 18.40 11.82 8.49
C TRP A 51 17.10 12.33 9.14
N LEU A 52 17.04 13.61 9.44
CA LEU A 52 15.93 14.26 10.13
C LEU A 52 14.59 14.09 9.33
N ILE A 53 14.66 14.13 8.01
CA ILE A 53 13.47 13.95 7.16
C ILE A 53 12.88 12.55 7.38
N GLY A 54 13.72 11.52 7.32
CA GLY A 54 13.31 10.14 7.58
C GLY A 54 12.75 9.96 9.00
N ALA A 55 13.41 10.56 10.00
CA ALA A 55 12.98 10.50 11.40
C ALA A 55 11.63 11.19 11.64
N LEU A 56 11.39 12.35 11.06
CA LEU A 56 10.11 13.07 11.17
C LEU A 56 8.99 12.31 10.49
N LEU A 57 9.23 11.75 9.30
CA LEU A 57 8.24 10.92 8.59
C LEU A 57 7.94 9.63 9.37
N ALA A 58 8.96 9.02 9.99
CA ALA A 58 8.80 7.83 10.83
C ALA A 58 7.94 8.15 12.07
N ALA A 59 8.24 9.25 12.76
CA ALA A 59 7.43 9.70 13.89
C ALA A 59 5.98 9.97 13.48
N LEU A 60 5.76 10.63 12.34
CA LEU A 60 4.42 10.89 11.81
C LEU A 60 3.68 9.60 11.47
N ALA A 61 4.34 8.62 10.83
CA ALA A 61 3.76 7.33 10.50
C ALA A 61 3.35 6.55 11.76
N LEU A 62 4.20 6.53 12.79
CA LEU A 62 3.93 5.88 14.07
C LEU A 62 2.77 6.55 14.81
N LEU A 63 2.76 7.88 14.90
CA LEU A 63 1.68 8.63 15.54
C LEU A 63 0.34 8.40 14.83
N LEU A 64 0.35 8.46 13.49
CA LEU A 64 -0.83 8.21 12.69
C LEU A 64 -1.33 6.77 12.86
N PHE A 65 -0.43 5.78 12.89
CA PHE A 65 -0.78 4.38 13.14
C PHE A 65 -1.44 4.20 14.50
N VAL A 66 -0.87 4.77 15.56
CA VAL A 66 -1.44 4.70 16.91
C VAL A 66 -2.82 5.37 16.95
N ALA A 67 -2.94 6.58 16.38
CA ALA A 67 -4.20 7.31 16.35
C ALA A 67 -5.31 6.53 15.60
N LEU A 68 -5.00 6.00 14.41
CA LEU A 68 -5.94 5.19 13.63
C LEU A 68 -6.24 3.86 14.32
N GLY A 69 -5.24 3.21 14.93
CA GLY A 69 -5.39 1.96 15.66
C GLY A 69 -6.33 2.11 16.86
N LEU A 70 -6.09 3.11 17.71
CA LEU A 70 -6.97 3.43 18.84
C LEU A 70 -8.40 3.77 18.37
N ARG A 71 -8.50 4.51 17.26
CA ARG A 71 -9.80 4.84 16.67
C ARG A 71 -10.52 3.60 16.16
N THR A 72 -9.82 2.70 15.48
CA THR A 72 -10.40 1.44 14.98
C THR A 72 -10.84 0.53 16.14
N LEU A 73 -10.03 0.41 17.20
CA LEU A 73 -10.42 -0.33 18.41
C LEU A 73 -11.67 0.27 19.07
N TRP A 74 -11.72 1.60 19.19
CA TRP A 74 -12.90 2.28 19.72
C TRP A 74 -14.14 2.04 18.85
N GLN A 75 -14.00 2.04 17.51
CA GLN A 75 -15.09 1.73 16.57
C GLN A 75 -15.56 0.28 16.69
N TRP A 76 -14.63 -0.68 16.86
CA TRP A 76 -14.98 -2.07 17.14
C TRP A 76 -15.85 -2.21 18.39
N TRP A 77 -15.53 -1.45 19.42
CA TRP A 77 -16.29 -1.48 20.67
C TRP A 77 -17.64 -0.75 20.59
N ARG A 78 -17.67 0.41 19.95
CA ARG A 78 -18.87 1.26 19.91
C ARG A 78 -19.81 1.00 18.73
N MET A 79 -19.30 0.54 17.62
CA MET A 79 -20.03 0.39 16.35
C MET A 79 -19.68 -0.94 15.65
N PRO A 80 -19.74 -2.10 16.33
CA PRO A 80 -19.25 -3.38 15.78
C PRO A 80 -19.96 -3.79 14.49
N LEU A 81 -21.24 -3.50 14.36
CA LEU A 81 -22.00 -3.81 13.16
C LEU A 81 -21.53 -3.04 11.93
N ARG A 82 -21.16 -1.75 12.09
CA ARG A 82 -20.62 -0.94 11.00
C ARG A 82 -19.24 -1.42 10.56
N VAL A 83 -18.37 -1.74 11.52
CA VAL A 83 -17.03 -2.29 11.22
C VAL A 83 -17.16 -3.62 10.49
N ARG A 84 -18.02 -4.53 10.97
CA ARG A 84 -18.27 -5.82 10.29
C ARG A 84 -18.83 -5.62 8.89
N ALA A 85 -19.75 -4.67 8.70
CA ALA A 85 -20.29 -4.35 7.38
C ALA A 85 -19.22 -3.81 6.43
N GLU A 86 -18.32 -2.92 6.89
CA GLU A 86 -17.19 -2.42 6.10
C GLU A 86 -16.27 -3.57 5.69
N TRP A 87 -15.89 -4.43 6.64
CA TRP A 87 -14.98 -5.56 6.41
C TRP A 87 -15.58 -6.68 5.55
N ALA A 88 -16.90 -6.77 5.50
CA ALA A 88 -17.62 -7.71 4.64
C ALA A 88 -17.90 -7.16 3.23
N HIS A 89 -17.86 -5.82 3.06
CA HIS A 89 -18.22 -5.19 1.79
C HIS A 89 -17.19 -5.49 0.70
N PRO A 90 -17.59 -5.96 -0.51
CA PRO A 90 -16.68 -6.44 -1.54
C PRO A 90 -15.59 -5.44 -1.97
N GLN A 91 -15.88 -4.13 -1.96
CA GLN A 91 -14.92 -3.09 -2.36
C GLN A 91 -13.97 -2.69 -1.22
N SER A 92 -14.42 -2.70 0.03
CA SER A 92 -13.63 -2.30 1.20
C SER A 92 -12.85 -3.45 1.80
N LYS A 93 -13.32 -4.69 1.64
CA LYS A 93 -12.70 -5.90 2.19
C LYS A 93 -11.21 -6.02 1.88
N PRO A 94 -10.72 -5.86 0.64
CA PRO A 94 -9.29 -5.93 0.37
C PRO A 94 -8.49 -4.85 1.10
N LEU A 95 -9.09 -3.67 1.34
CA LEU A 95 -8.44 -2.52 2.00
C LEU A 95 -8.09 -2.78 3.48
N VAL A 96 -8.71 -3.76 4.14
CA VAL A 96 -8.31 -4.18 5.49
C VAL A 96 -6.85 -4.66 5.51
N GLY A 97 -6.34 -5.16 4.39
CA GLY A 97 -4.93 -5.51 4.24
C GLY A 97 -3.96 -4.37 4.52
N THR A 98 -4.39 -3.10 4.34
CA THR A 98 -3.54 -1.92 4.63
C THR A 98 -3.14 -1.83 6.10
N LEU A 99 -3.99 -2.28 7.03
CA LEU A 99 -3.66 -2.39 8.44
C LEU A 99 -2.51 -3.38 8.67
N TRP A 100 -2.60 -4.57 8.07
CA TRP A 100 -1.58 -5.61 8.22
C TRP A 100 -0.26 -5.22 7.59
N ILE A 101 -0.30 -4.60 6.40
CA ILE A 101 0.90 -4.06 5.74
C ILE A 101 1.54 -2.96 6.61
N SER A 102 0.75 -2.06 7.20
CA SER A 102 1.28 -1.04 8.12
C SER A 102 2.05 -1.69 9.27
N LEU A 103 1.52 -2.77 9.87
CA LEU A 103 2.19 -3.53 10.94
C LEU A 103 3.48 -4.23 10.47
N LEU A 104 3.61 -4.56 9.19
CA LEU A 104 4.83 -5.15 8.60
C LEU A 104 5.90 -4.11 8.27
N LEU A 105 5.50 -2.87 7.95
CA LEU A 105 6.42 -1.79 7.57
C LEU A 105 6.99 -1.04 8.78
N LEU A 106 6.19 -0.85 9.84
CA LEU A 106 6.63 -0.15 11.06
C LEU A 106 7.85 -0.78 11.75
N PRO A 107 8.04 -2.10 11.77
CA PRO A 107 9.26 -2.73 12.30
C PRO A 107 10.55 -2.23 11.66
N LEU A 108 10.54 -1.84 10.37
CA LEU A 108 11.70 -1.24 9.68
C LEU A 108 12.17 0.05 10.36
N LEU A 109 11.23 0.80 10.97
CA LEU A 109 11.48 2.07 11.64
C LEU A 109 11.78 1.89 13.13
N LEU A 110 11.20 0.86 13.76
CA LEU A 110 11.26 0.62 15.20
C LEU A 110 12.43 -0.25 15.63
N ALA A 111 12.94 -1.15 14.77
CA ALA A 111 13.98 -2.11 15.12
C ALA A 111 15.25 -1.45 15.74
N PRO A 112 15.73 -0.28 15.27
CA PRO A 112 16.88 0.38 15.89
C PRO A 112 16.62 0.87 17.32
N ALA A 113 15.37 1.25 17.65
CA ALA A 113 15.02 1.79 18.95
C ALA A 113 14.52 0.71 19.92
N ASN A 114 13.72 -0.24 19.44
CA ASN A 114 13.15 -1.31 20.27
C ASN A 114 12.91 -2.57 19.42
N MET A 115 13.88 -3.48 19.48
CA MET A 115 13.85 -4.75 18.73
C MET A 115 12.69 -5.65 19.14
N LEU A 116 12.33 -5.70 20.44
CA LEU A 116 11.23 -6.54 20.93
C LEU A 116 9.89 -6.05 20.37
N ALA A 117 9.63 -4.75 20.47
CA ALA A 117 8.41 -4.15 19.91
C ALA A 117 8.33 -4.36 18.39
N ALA A 118 9.45 -4.21 17.67
CA ALA A 118 9.52 -4.45 16.23
C ALA A 118 9.17 -5.92 15.88
N ARG A 119 9.72 -6.87 16.63
CA ARG A 119 9.45 -8.32 16.44
C ARG A 119 8.00 -8.68 16.73
N VAL A 120 7.42 -8.14 17.81
CA VAL A 120 6.01 -8.37 18.16
C VAL A 120 5.09 -7.80 17.09
N LEU A 121 5.31 -6.55 16.67
CA LEU A 121 4.52 -5.92 15.61
C LEU A 121 4.60 -6.69 14.29
N TRP A 122 5.81 -7.10 13.91
CA TRP A 122 6.01 -7.93 12.71
C TRP A 122 5.25 -9.26 12.81
N GLY A 123 5.31 -9.96 13.95
CA GLY A 123 4.61 -11.22 14.16
C GLY A 123 3.09 -11.08 14.02
N ILE A 124 2.51 -10.05 14.64
CA ILE A 124 1.08 -9.73 14.52
C ILE A 124 0.74 -9.38 13.06
N GLY A 125 1.57 -8.55 12.40
CA GLY A 125 1.39 -8.16 11.01
C GLY A 125 1.46 -9.35 10.05
N ALA A 126 2.45 -10.24 10.22
CA ALA A 126 2.64 -11.42 9.37
C ALA A 126 1.49 -12.42 9.50
N LEU A 127 1.09 -12.74 10.74
CA LEU A 127 -0.07 -13.62 10.98
C LEU A 127 -1.36 -13.00 10.44
N GLY A 128 -1.56 -11.71 10.68
CA GLY A 128 -2.72 -10.98 10.18
C GLY A 128 -2.77 -10.93 8.65
N ALA A 129 -1.66 -10.64 7.98
CA ALA A 129 -1.56 -10.61 6.52
C ALA A 129 -1.85 -11.99 5.91
N LEU A 130 -1.28 -13.07 6.45
CA LEU A 130 -1.53 -14.43 5.99
C LEU A 130 -3.00 -14.84 6.20
N ALA A 131 -3.53 -14.60 7.39
CA ALA A 131 -4.93 -14.91 7.70
C ALA A 131 -5.89 -14.12 6.82
N TRP A 132 -5.58 -12.83 6.57
CA TRP A 132 -6.40 -11.99 5.71
C TRP A 132 -6.32 -12.38 4.25
N ALA A 133 -5.14 -12.72 3.75
CA ALA A 133 -4.97 -13.25 2.40
C ALA A 133 -5.77 -14.56 2.22
N TRP A 134 -5.64 -15.51 3.17
CA TRP A 134 -6.42 -16.75 3.18
C TRP A 134 -7.93 -16.50 3.16
N HIS A 135 -8.41 -15.63 4.05
CA HIS A 135 -9.83 -15.29 4.12
C HIS A 135 -10.35 -14.63 2.82
N THR A 136 -9.57 -13.71 2.25
CA THR A 136 -9.97 -12.94 1.07
C THR A 136 -9.92 -13.81 -0.18
N LEU A 137 -8.82 -14.51 -0.42
CA LEU A 137 -8.70 -15.44 -1.56
C LEU A 137 -9.73 -16.56 -1.47
N GLY A 138 -9.91 -17.15 -0.28
CA GLY A 138 -10.95 -18.15 -0.06
C GLY A 138 -12.36 -17.63 -0.33
N SER A 139 -12.63 -16.35 -0.09
CA SER A 139 -13.93 -15.75 -0.46
C SER A 139 -14.08 -15.56 -1.96
N TRP A 140 -12.99 -15.27 -2.68
CA TRP A 140 -13.01 -15.15 -4.14
C TRP A 140 -13.29 -16.50 -4.82
N LEU A 141 -12.74 -17.58 -4.28
CA LEU A 141 -12.98 -18.93 -4.81
C LEU A 141 -14.43 -19.42 -4.57
N ARG A 142 -15.05 -19.00 -3.48
CA ARG A 142 -16.42 -19.42 -3.13
C ARG A 142 -17.52 -18.54 -3.71
N GLY A 143 -17.21 -17.29 -4.06
CA GLY A 143 -18.18 -16.31 -4.51
C GLY A 143 -18.25 -16.17 -6.03
N ARG A 144 -19.42 -15.74 -6.54
CA ARG A 144 -19.54 -15.27 -7.92
C ARG A 144 -19.33 -13.75 -7.93
N HIS A 145 -18.22 -13.31 -8.51
CA HIS A 145 -17.89 -11.89 -8.60
C HIS A 145 -18.27 -11.33 -9.96
N ARG A 146 -18.89 -10.16 -9.97
CA ARG A 146 -19.10 -9.41 -11.21
C ARG A 146 -17.80 -8.70 -11.59
N LEU A 147 -17.48 -8.65 -12.88
CA LEU A 147 -16.29 -7.93 -13.37
C LEU A 147 -16.27 -6.46 -12.87
N ALA A 148 -17.45 -5.85 -12.75
CA ALA A 148 -17.61 -4.49 -12.22
C ALA A 148 -17.16 -4.30 -10.75
N SER A 149 -17.10 -5.37 -9.95
CA SER A 149 -16.65 -5.32 -8.54
C SER A 149 -15.15 -5.48 -8.38
N ILE A 150 -14.43 -5.89 -9.44
CA ILE A 150 -12.99 -6.05 -9.43
C ILE A 150 -12.35 -4.65 -9.50
N ASN A 151 -11.40 -4.39 -8.61
CA ASN A 151 -10.63 -3.15 -8.57
C ASN A 151 -9.17 -3.43 -8.17
N ALA A 152 -8.32 -2.42 -8.28
CA ALA A 152 -6.89 -2.58 -7.99
C ALA A 152 -6.59 -2.95 -6.53
N ALA A 153 -7.48 -2.63 -5.58
CA ALA A 153 -7.31 -3.01 -4.18
C ALA A 153 -7.28 -4.54 -3.95
N TRP A 154 -7.75 -5.34 -4.92
CA TRP A 154 -7.62 -6.81 -4.88
C TRP A 154 -6.16 -7.28 -4.81
N LEU A 155 -5.19 -6.44 -5.19
CA LEU A 155 -3.77 -6.75 -5.01
C LEU A 155 -3.29 -6.59 -3.56
N ILE A 156 -4.00 -5.85 -2.71
CA ILE A 156 -3.54 -5.57 -1.33
C ILE A 156 -3.29 -6.83 -0.50
N PRO A 157 -4.16 -7.85 -0.49
CA PRO A 157 -3.87 -9.10 0.22
C PRO A 157 -2.63 -9.83 -0.32
N VAL A 158 -2.35 -9.71 -1.62
CA VAL A 158 -1.16 -10.32 -2.26
C VAL A 158 0.10 -9.56 -1.84
N VAL A 159 0.06 -8.24 -1.90
CA VAL A 159 1.14 -7.34 -1.45
C VAL A 159 1.43 -7.56 0.02
N GLY A 160 0.40 -7.71 0.87
CA GLY A 160 0.59 -7.94 2.30
C GLY A 160 1.40 -9.19 2.61
N VAL A 161 1.25 -10.27 1.84
CA VAL A 161 2.10 -11.46 1.98
C VAL A 161 3.51 -11.19 1.47
N LEU A 162 3.66 -10.47 0.35
CA LEU A 162 4.97 -10.08 -0.19
C LEU A 162 5.75 -9.16 0.77
N ASP A 163 5.08 -8.35 1.58
CA ASP A 163 5.73 -7.43 2.52
C ASP A 163 6.33 -8.13 3.75
N ILE A 164 5.91 -9.37 4.07
CA ILE A 164 6.38 -10.11 5.24
C ILE A 164 7.93 -10.16 5.32
N PRO A 165 8.67 -10.47 4.24
CA PRO A 165 10.11 -10.58 4.31
C PRO A 165 10.87 -9.25 4.41
N LEU A 166 10.25 -8.10 4.12
CA LEU A 166 10.97 -6.82 4.05
C LEU A 166 11.70 -6.45 5.34
N ALA A 167 11.10 -6.78 6.49
CA ALA A 167 11.68 -6.45 7.79
C ALA A 167 12.67 -7.50 8.32
N LEU A 168 12.81 -8.68 7.70
CA LEU A 168 13.66 -9.76 8.20
C LEU A 168 15.12 -9.36 8.44
N PRO A 169 15.77 -8.57 7.55
CA PRO A 169 17.13 -8.11 7.81
C PRO A 169 17.23 -7.21 9.05
N ALA A 170 16.31 -6.25 9.20
CA ALA A 170 16.26 -5.36 10.35
C ALA A 170 16.00 -6.12 11.66
N LEU A 171 15.21 -7.19 11.61
CA LEU A 171 14.91 -8.06 12.76
C LEU A 171 15.99 -9.11 13.03
N ARG A 172 17.03 -9.22 12.16
CA ARG A 172 18.11 -10.21 12.21
C ARG A 172 17.60 -11.65 12.09
N TRP A 173 16.60 -11.90 11.25
CA TRP A 173 15.95 -13.18 11.06
C TRP A 173 16.13 -13.77 9.66
N VAL A 174 16.97 -13.19 8.81
CA VAL A 174 17.13 -13.64 7.41
C VAL A 174 17.46 -15.13 7.32
N PRO A 175 18.50 -15.70 8.00
CA PRO A 175 18.80 -17.11 7.82
C PRO A 175 17.65 -18.02 8.26
N ALA A 176 17.00 -17.70 9.40
CA ALA A 176 15.97 -18.54 10.00
C ALA A 176 14.65 -18.55 9.21
N LEU A 177 14.29 -17.42 8.58
CA LEU A 177 13.00 -17.23 7.91
C LEU A 177 13.12 -17.11 6.38
N THR A 178 14.26 -17.49 5.78
CA THR A 178 14.42 -17.56 4.33
C THR A 178 13.34 -18.41 3.63
N PRO A 179 12.91 -19.58 4.17
CA PRO A 179 11.80 -20.33 3.56
C PRO A 179 10.49 -19.57 3.51
N LEU A 180 10.19 -18.75 4.54
CA LEU A 180 9.00 -17.88 4.55
C LEU A 180 9.12 -16.78 3.50
N ALA A 181 10.32 -16.22 3.30
CA ALA A 181 10.56 -15.23 2.24
C ALA A 181 10.41 -15.84 0.84
N ALA A 182 10.89 -17.05 0.64
CA ALA A 182 10.70 -17.80 -0.61
C ALA A 182 9.21 -18.06 -0.87
N PHE A 183 8.46 -18.51 0.15
CA PHE A 183 7.02 -18.68 0.06
C PHE A 183 6.32 -17.38 -0.34
N ALA A 184 6.66 -16.25 0.30
CA ALA A 184 6.06 -14.95 -0.01
C ALA A 184 6.32 -14.51 -1.46
N LEU A 185 7.55 -14.72 -1.97
CA LEU A 185 7.88 -14.44 -3.38
C LEU A 185 7.10 -15.34 -4.35
N LEU A 186 7.03 -16.64 -4.08
CA LEU A 186 6.28 -17.59 -4.92
C LEU A 186 4.79 -17.29 -4.88
N PHE A 187 4.25 -16.95 -3.70
CA PHE A 187 2.87 -16.51 -3.55
C PHE A 187 2.59 -15.24 -4.41
N GLY A 188 3.47 -14.25 -4.32
CA GLY A 188 3.37 -13.05 -5.14
C GLY A 188 3.51 -13.33 -6.63
N ALA A 189 4.45 -14.19 -7.03
CA ALA A 189 4.66 -14.59 -8.42
C ALA A 189 3.44 -15.32 -9.02
N LEU A 190 2.71 -16.08 -8.21
CA LEU A 190 1.49 -16.76 -8.62
C LEU A 190 0.29 -15.80 -8.69
N PHE A 191 0.00 -15.09 -7.58
CA PHE A 191 -1.25 -14.36 -7.45
C PHE A 191 -1.22 -12.96 -8.09
N THR A 192 -0.06 -12.31 -8.20
CA THR A 192 0.02 -11.00 -8.86
C THR A 192 -0.43 -11.03 -10.31
N PRO A 193 0.07 -11.91 -11.20
CA PRO A 193 -0.39 -11.94 -12.58
C PRO A 193 -1.86 -12.35 -12.70
N LEU A 194 -2.34 -13.27 -11.86
CA LEU A 194 -3.76 -13.68 -11.87
C LEU A 194 -4.68 -12.50 -11.55
N VAL A 195 -4.42 -11.77 -10.47
CA VAL A 195 -5.23 -10.62 -10.06
C VAL A 195 -5.06 -9.45 -11.04
N SER A 196 -3.83 -9.20 -11.52
CA SER A 196 -3.57 -8.15 -12.51
C SER A 196 -4.33 -8.40 -13.80
N THR A 197 -4.38 -9.64 -14.29
CA THR A 197 -5.17 -10.00 -15.49
C THR A 197 -6.64 -9.65 -15.30
N LEU A 198 -7.23 -9.94 -14.14
CA LEU A 198 -8.62 -9.57 -13.85
C LEU A 198 -8.81 -8.04 -13.83
N ILE A 199 -7.86 -7.29 -13.29
CA ILE A 199 -7.89 -5.82 -13.27
C ILE A 199 -7.79 -5.28 -14.71
N PHE A 200 -6.87 -5.78 -15.52
CA PHE A 200 -6.75 -5.39 -16.93
C PHE A 200 -7.99 -5.76 -17.74
N ALA A 201 -8.55 -6.96 -17.53
CA ALA A 201 -9.81 -7.36 -18.17
C ALA A 201 -10.95 -6.39 -17.78
N ARG A 202 -11.01 -5.97 -16.49
CA ARG A 202 -11.99 -4.98 -16.03
C ARG A 202 -11.80 -3.62 -16.70
N MET A 203 -10.54 -3.19 -16.92
CA MET A 203 -10.25 -1.92 -17.61
C MET A 203 -10.57 -1.98 -19.09
N ALA A 204 -10.23 -3.10 -19.76
CA ALA A 204 -10.41 -3.25 -21.21
C ALA A 204 -11.86 -3.53 -21.61
N LEU A 205 -12.60 -4.31 -20.81
CA LEU A 205 -13.93 -4.81 -21.16
C LEU A 205 -15.05 -4.15 -20.35
N GLY A 206 -14.70 -3.42 -19.29
CA GLY A 206 -15.67 -2.78 -18.39
C GLY A 206 -15.93 -1.31 -18.72
N ARG A 207 -16.84 -0.71 -17.94
CA ARG A 207 -17.06 0.75 -17.98
C ARG A 207 -15.84 1.48 -17.38
N ALA A 208 -15.63 2.74 -17.77
CA ALA A 208 -14.60 3.61 -17.21
C ALA A 208 -14.61 3.58 -15.67
N LEU A 209 -13.40 3.61 -15.08
CA LEU A 209 -13.25 3.62 -13.62
C LEU A 209 -13.61 4.99 -13.06
N PRO A 210 -14.26 5.06 -11.89
CA PRO A 210 -14.43 6.30 -11.17
C PRO A 210 -13.06 6.92 -10.83
N PRO A 211 -12.91 8.25 -10.78
CA PRO A 211 -11.64 8.94 -10.50
C PRO A 211 -10.93 8.47 -9.23
N ALA A 212 -11.68 8.22 -8.14
CA ALA A 212 -11.15 7.66 -6.90
C ALA A 212 -10.45 6.30 -7.08
N GLN A 213 -10.85 5.50 -8.07
CA GLN A 213 -10.25 4.19 -8.34
C GLN A 213 -9.03 4.28 -9.26
N LEU A 214 -8.82 5.38 -9.98
CA LEU A 214 -7.67 5.57 -10.86
C LEU A 214 -6.37 5.69 -10.04
N ALA A 215 -6.40 6.40 -8.90
CA ALA A 215 -5.27 6.45 -7.97
C ALA A 215 -4.87 5.05 -7.48
N ALA A 216 -5.84 4.19 -7.24
CA ALA A 216 -5.61 2.82 -6.79
C ALA A 216 -4.94 1.93 -7.86
N LEU A 217 -5.01 2.27 -9.17
CA LEU A 217 -4.33 1.50 -10.21
C LEU A 217 -2.81 1.47 -10.04
N LEU A 218 -2.23 2.51 -9.44
CA LEU A 218 -0.79 2.51 -9.19
C LEU A 218 -0.33 1.36 -8.28
N ILE A 219 -1.25 0.73 -7.54
CA ILE A 219 -0.93 -0.45 -6.73
C ILE A 219 -0.43 -1.63 -7.57
N LEU A 220 -0.70 -1.65 -8.90
CA LEU A 220 -0.13 -2.63 -9.82
C LEU A 220 1.41 -2.62 -9.83
N ALA A 221 2.04 -1.48 -9.52
CA ALA A 221 3.50 -1.37 -9.41
C ALA A 221 4.04 -1.88 -8.06
N ALA A 222 3.19 -2.03 -7.03
CA ALA A 222 3.64 -2.43 -5.70
C ALA A 222 4.21 -3.86 -5.64
N PRO A 223 3.53 -4.90 -6.17
CA PRO A 223 4.06 -6.27 -6.10
C PRO A 223 5.47 -6.41 -6.71
N PRO A 224 5.75 -5.93 -7.94
CA PRO A 224 7.10 -6.04 -8.49
C PRO A 224 8.11 -5.18 -7.70
N ALA A 225 7.74 -4.00 -7.20
CA ALA A 225 8.64 -3.20 -6.37
C ALA A 225 9.03 -3.91 -5.07
N VAL A 226 8.06 -4.48 -4.37
CA VAL A 226 8.28 -5.24 -3.14
C VAL A 226 9.08 -6.51 -3.43
N ALA A 227 8.73 -7.26 -4.47
CA ALA A 227 9.46 -8.47 -4.86
C ALA A 227 10.93 -8.16 -5.19
N SER A 228 11.21 -7.07 -5.89
CA SER A 228 12.58 -6.61 -6.15
C SER A 228 13.34 -6.32 -4.85
N SER A 229 12.69 -5.64 -3.89
CA SER A 229 13.29 -5.36 -2.57
C SER A 229 13.57 -6.65 -1.79
N VAL A 230 12.65 -7.60 -1.77
CA VAL A 230 12.84 -8.90 -1.10
C VAL A 230 13.97 -9.70 -1.74
N LEU A 231 14.05 -9.72 -3.08
CA LEU A 231 15.15 -10.37 -3.81
C LEU A 231 16.50 -9.77 -3.38
N ARG A 232 16.61 -8.45 -3.29
CA ARG A 232 17.85 -7.79 -2.87
C ARG A 232 18.22 -8.04 -1.41
N LEU A 233 17.23 -8.06 -0.52
CA LEU A 233 17.44 -8.15 0.91
C LEU A 233 17.66 -9.58 1.41
N VAL A 234 17.01 -10.57 0.80
CA VAL A 234 17.00 -11.96 1.29
C VAL A 234 17.72 -12.92 0.32
N PHE A 235 17.71 -12.63 -0.98
CA PHE A 235 18.32 -13.47 -2.02
C PHE A 235 19.37 -12.69 -2.85
N PRO A 236 20.45 -12.20 -2.22
CA PRO A 236 21.42 -11.32 -2.87
C PRO A 236 22.16 -11.95 -4.07
N ALA A 237 22.07 -13.27 -4.23
CA ALA A 237 22.64 -13.99 -5.38
C ALA A 237 21.86 -13.76 -6.69
N LEU A 238 20.68 -13.11 -6.66
CA LEU A 238 19.82 -12.89 -7.83
C LEU A 238 19.70 -11.40 -8.22
N PRO A 239 20.81 -10.66 -8.40
CA PRO A 239 20.75 -9.21 -8.61
C PRO A 239 20.08 -8.82 -9.93
N MET A 240 20.33 -9.57 -11.01
CA MET A 240 19.75 -9.26 -12.33
C MET A 240 18.22 -9.51 -12.34
N LEU A 241 17.77 -10.53 -11.63
CA LEU A 241 16.33 -10.77 -11.47
C LEU A 241 15.69 -9.61 -10.67
N ALA A 242 16.31 -9.19 -9.57
CA ALA A 242 15.82 -8.07 -8.78
C ALA A 242 15.73 -6.78 -9.60
N LEU A 243 16.75 -6.49 -10.41
CA LEU A 243 16.78 -5.33 -11.31
C LEU A 243 15.69 -5.42 -12.39
N GLY A 244 15.52 -6.59 -13.03
CA GLY A 244 14.47 -6.79 -14.05
C GLY A 244 13.07 -6.58 -13.46
N VAL A 245 12.82 -7.08 -12.25
CA VAL A 245 11.54 -6.91 -11.54
C VAL A 245 11.34 -5.44 -11.12
N LEU A 246 12.41 -4.70 -10.74
CA LEU A 246 12.34 -3.26 -10.50
C LEU A 246 11.94 -2.51 -11.78
N LEU A 247 12.56 -2.83 -12.93
CA LEU A 247 12.23 -2.17 -14.19
C LEU A 247 10.77 -2.38 -14.59
N LEU A 248 10.19 -3.54 -14.28
CA LEU A 248 8.75 -3.78 -14.44
C LEU A 248 7.91 -2.83 -13.56
N ALA A 249 8.30 -2.63 -12.28
CA ALA A 249 7.61 -1.68 -11.40
C ALA A 249 7.70 -0.24 -11.94
N VAL A 250 8.87 0.18 -12.39
CA VAL A 250 9.10 1.50 -12.99
C VAL A 250 8.28 1.67 -14.27
N PHE A 251 8.25 0.66 -15.15
CA PHE A 251 7.42 0.68 -16.36
C PHE A 251 5.94 0.90 -16.02
N LEU A 252 5.40 0.18 -15.01
CA LEU A 252 4.02 0.35 -14.58
C LEU A 252 3.76 1.74 -14.00
N LEU A 253 4.70 2.32 -13.24
CA LEU A 253 4.57 3.69 -12.75
C LEU A 253 4.57 4.71 -13.90
N VAL A 254 5.48 4.59 -14.86
CA VAL A 254 5.55 5.47 -16.03
C VAL A 254 4.29 5.37 -16.89
N LEU A 255 3.71 4.18 -16.97
CA LEU A 255 2.45 3.95 -17.70
C LEU A 255 1.24 4.58 -16.99
N LEU A 256 1.14 4.44 -15.66
CA LEU A 256 -0.08 4.74 -14.91
C LEU A 256 -0.09 6.16 -14.31
N LEU A 257 1.06 6.68 -13.88
CA LEU A 257 1.15 7.98 -13.21
C LEU A 257 0.67 9.16 -14.07
N PRO A 258 1.00 9.26 -15.38
CA PRO A 258 0.49 10.34 -16.22
C PRO A 258 -1.03 10.29 -16.41
N GLN A 259 -1.62 9.10 -16.39
CA GLN A 259 -3.07 8.94 -16.52
C GLN A 259 -3.76 9.48 -15.27
N PHE A 260 -3.27 9.08 -14.09
CA PHE A 260 -3.76 9.63 -12.82
C PHE A 260 -3.57 11.15 -12.75
N ALA A 261 -2.40 11.68 -13.15
CA ALA A 261 -2.12 13.12 -13.11
C ALA A 261 -3.01 13.96 -14.02
N ARG A 262 -3.49 13.43 -15.14
CA ARG A 262 -4.49 14.11 -16.01
C ARG A 262 -5.85 14.14 -15.34
N ASP A 263 -6.30 13.03 -14.81
CA ASP A 263 -7.64 12.91 -14.26
C ASP A 263 -7.77 13.62 -12.90
N SER A 264 -6.71 13.66 -12.10
CA SER A 264 -6.68 14.35 -10.80
C SER A 264 -6.82 15.87 -10.91
N ARG A 265 -6.47 16.46 -12.07
CA ARG A 265 -6.66 17.92 -12.31
C ARG A 265 -8.11 18.33 -12.42
N ALA A 266 -8.99 17.40 -12.79
CA ALA A 266 -10.42 17.63 -12.97
C ALA A 266 -11.25 17.38 -11.70
N HIS A 267 -10.62 16.89 -10.62
CA HIS A 267 -11.33 16.45 -9.43
C HIS A 267 -10.72 17.03 -8.15
N ASP A 268 -11.55 17.27 -7.15
CA ASP A 268 -11.11 17.66 -5.81
C ASP A 268 -10.31 16.52 -5.15
N PHE A 269 -9.41 16.92 -4.24
CA PHE A 269 -8.60 15.97 -3.48
C PHE A 269 -9.48 15.02 -2.63
N GLU A 270 -9.26 13.73 -2.78
CA GLU A 270 -9.90 12.67 -2.01
C GLU A 270 -8.89 11.89 -1.16
N ALA A 271 -9.34 11.42 0.03
CA ALA A 271 -8.49 10.63 0.92
C ALA A 271 -8.02 9.29 0.28
N ALA A 272 -8.78 8.76 -0.67
CA ALA A 272 -8.42 7.57 -1.44
C ALA A 272 -7.11 7.74 -2.23
N TRP A 273 -6.68 8.97 -2.53
CA TRP A 273 -5.42 9.24 -3.22
C TRP A 273 -4.19 8.79 -2.44
N TRP A 274 -4.30 8.58 -1.13
CA TRP A 274 -3.21 7.98 -0.35
C TRP A 274 -2.81 6.59 -0.82
N THR A 275 -3.66 5.89 -1.56
CA THR A 275 -3.34 4.56 -2.11
C THR A 275 -2.18 4.58 -3.10
N LEU A 276 -1.89 5.72 -3.75
CA LEU A 276 -0.75 5.87 -4.67
C LEU A 276 0.61 6.03 -3.96
N SER A 277 0.62 6.44 -2.69
CA SER A 277 1.85 6.76 -1.96
C SER A 277 2.73 5.53 -1.73
N PHE A 278 2.12 4.40 -1.38
CA PHE A 278 2.85 3.16 -1.11
C PHE A 278 3.57 2.59 -2.35
N PRO A 279 2.93 2.41 -3.52
CA PRO A 279 3.61 1.94 -4.73
C PRO A 279 4.80 2.80 -5.13
N LEU A 280 4.66 4.12 -5.06
CA LEU A 280 5.75 5.05 -5.34
C LEU A 280 6.91 4.89 -4.35
N ALA A 281 6.60 4.86 -3.05
CA ALA A 281 7.61 4.71 -2.01
C ALA A 281 8.29 3.33 -2.06
N ALA A 282 7.55 2.25 -2.32
CA ALA A 282 8.09 0.90 -2.48
C ALA A 282 9.03 0.81 -3.68
N THR A 283 8.66 1.43 -4.82
CA THR A 283 9.54 1.49 -6.00
C THR A 283 10.80 2.33 -5.73
N THR A 284 10.67 3.39 -4.93
CA THR A 284 11.83 4.19 -4.48
C THR A 284 12.81 3.35 -3.66
N VAL A 285 12.30 2.61 -2.65
CA VAL A 285 13.12 1.69 -1.84
C VAL A 285 13.78 0.63 -2.72
N ALA A 286 13.02 0.01 -3.63
CA ALA A 286 13.56 -0.99 -4.55
C ALA A 286 14.67 -0.41 -5.45
N ALA A 287 14.51 0.82 -5.96
CA ALA A 287 15.54 1.49 -6.77
C ALA A 287 16.81 1.74 -5.95
N GLN A 288 16.68 2.22 -4.70
CA GLN A 288 17.82 2.45 -3.79
C GLN A 288 18.58 1.15 -3.51
N LEU A 289 17.88 0.04 -3.24
CA LEU A 289 18.48 -1.26 -2.99
C LEU A 289 19.19 -1.83 -4.21
N ASN A 290 18.79 -1.46 -5.42
CA ASN A 290 19.39 -1.89 -6.68
C ASN A 290 20.48 -0.93 -7.21
N THR A 291 20.75 0.21 -6.58
CA THR A 291 21.76 1.19 -7.01
C THR A 291 23.13 0.58 -7.28
N PRO A 292 23.65 -0.36 -6.45
CA PRO A 292 24.97 -0.96 -6.72
C PRO A 292 25.09 -1.69 -8.06
N TRP A 293 23.96 -2.14 -8.61
CA TRP A 293 23.91 -2.89 -9.89
C TRP A 293 23.45 -2.01 -11.07
N GLY A 294 22.77 -0.91 -10.79
CA GLY A 294 22.32 0.05 -11.80
C GLY A 294 23.34 1.13 -12.16
N GLY A 295 24.46 1.20 -11.44
CA GLY A 295 25.49 2.22 -11.64
C GLY A 295 24.94 3.65 -11.54
N PHE A 296 25.48 4.57 -12.33
CA PHE A 296 25.05 5.98 -12.32
C PHE A 296 23.58 6.15 -12.70
N ALA A 297 23.08 5.40 -13.68
CA ALA A 297 21.67 5.45 -14.09
C ALA A 297 20.74 4.97 -12.94
N GLY A 298 21.14 3.92 -12.22
CA GLY A 298 20.42 3.44 -11.04
C GLY A 298 20.36 4.46 -9.93
N LEU A 299 21.45 5.19 -9.68
CA LEU A 299 21.50 6.29 -8.72
C LEU A 299 20.56 7.43 -9.14
N CYS A 300 20.62 7.86 -10.38
CA CYS A 300 19.72 8.91 -10.92
C CYS A 300 18.24 8.50 -10.77
N LEU A 301 17.91 7.25 -11.09
CA LEU A 301 16.56 6.71 -10.92
C LEU A 301 16.12 6.73 -9.45
N ALA A 302 16.97 6.27 -8.54
CA ALA A 302 16.65 6.23 -7.11
C ALA A 302 16.41 7.64 -6.52
N LEU A 303 17.25 8.62 -6.89
CA LEU A 303 17.11 10.01 -6.45
C LEU A 303 15.87 10.67 -7.06
N LEU A 304 15.61 10.44 -8.36
CA LEU A 304 14.40 10.94 -9.03
C LEU A 304 13.13 10.40 -8.38
N LEU A 305 13.07 9.10 -8.10
CA LEU A 305 11.93 8.48 -7.45
C LEU A 305 11.76 8.96 -6.00
N LEU A 306 12.86 9.18 -5.27
CA LEU A 306 12.79 9.74 -3.91
C LEU A 306 12.23 11.16 -3.92
N ALA A 307 12.68 12.00 -4.85
CA ALA A 307 12.18 13.37 -5.00
C ALA A 307 10.71 13.37 -5.41
N LEU A 308 10.33 12.56 -6.41
CA LEU A 308 8.96 12.44 -6.89
C LEU A 308 8.02 11.95 -5.77
N THR A 309 8.40 10.88 -5.07
CA THR A 309 7.58 10.33 -3.98
C THR A 309 7.43 11.34 -2.85
N SER A 310 8.50 12.05 -2.49
CA SER A 310 8.45 13.10 -1.46
C SER A 310 7.52 14.24 -1.86
N ALA A 311 7.58 14.70 -3.12
CA ALA A 311 6.69 15.73 -3.64
C ALA A 311 5.22 15.27 -3.61
N VAL A 312 4.95 14.05 -4.05
CA VAL A 312 3.59 13.48 -4.03
C VAL A 312 3.07 13.38 -2.60
N VAL A 313 3.85 12.84 -1.67
CA VAL A 313 3.43 12.72 -0.26
C VAL A 313 3.21 14.09 0.37
N ALA A 314 4.03 15.11 0.04
CA ALA A 314 3.81 16.47 0.50
C ALA A 314 2.47 17.03 0.00
N VAL A 315 2.11 16.80 -1.27
CA VAL A 315 0.80 17.19 -1.83
C VAL A 315 -0.35 16.47 -1.11
N LEU A 316 -0.20 15.17 -0.82
CA LEU A 316 -1.21 14.40 -0.08
C LEU A 316 -1.40 14.90 1.36
N LEU A 317 -0.31 15.24 2.04
CA LEU A 317 -0.36 15.86 3.37
C LEU A 317 -1.07 17.21 3.34
N LEU A 318 -0.70 18.08 2.41
CA LEU A 318 -1.34 19.39 2.25
C LEU A 318 -2.83 19.26 1.91
N GLY A 319 -3.19 18.34 1.02
CA GLY A 319 -4.59 18.04 0.68
C GLY A 319 -5.38 17.56 1.91
N SER A 320 -4.79 16.66 2.70
CA SER A 320 -5.40 16.15 3.94
C SER A 320 -5.61 17.25 4.98
N LEU A 321 -4.63 18.15 5.16
CA LEU A 321 -4.74 19.29 6.04
C LEU A 321 -5.86 20.25 5.58
N ARG A 322 -5.94 20.54 4.28
CA ARG A 322 -7.02 21.39 3.74
C ARG A 322 -8.40 20.81 3.98
N LEU A 323 -8.57 19.48 3.79
CA LEU A 323 -9.84 18.82 4.10
C LEU A 323 -10.21 18.93 5.59
N PHE A 324 -9.23 18.75 6.47
CA PHE A 324 -9.43 18.87 7.92
C PHE A 324 -9.90 20.30 8.29
N TRP A 325 -9.25 21.34 7.78
CA TRP A 325 -9.60 22.73 8.06
C TRP A 325 -10.97 23.13 7.48
N ARG A 326 -11.34 22.65 6.29
CA ARG A 326 -12.68 22.87 5.73
C ARG A 326 -13.75 22.19 6.57
N GLY A 327 -13.54 20.95 7.02
CA GLY A 327 -14.49 20.24 7.86
C GLY A 327 -14.64 20.82 9.28
N SER A 328 -13.63 21.53 9.81
CA SER A 328 -13.71 22.22 11.10
C SER A 328 -14.44 23.57 11.03
N ARG A 329 -14.43 24.25 9.86
CA ARG A 329 -15.15 25.53 9.64
C ARG A 329 -16.62 25.35 9.29
N ALA A 330 -17.03 24.15 8.90
CA ALA A 330 -18.43 23.82 8.58
C ALA A 330 -19.23 23.29 9.79
N ARG A 331 -18.61 23.27 10.96
CA ARG A 331 -19.23 22.94 12.27
C ARG A 331 -19.39 24.18 13.11
#